data_60adc0738f350cfbc9ea31c8e1c43bf9
#
_entry.id   60adc0738f350cfbc9ea31c8e1c43bf9
#
_cell.length_a   1.000
_cell.length_b   1.000
_cell.length_c   1.000
_cell.angle_alpha   90.00
_cell.angle_beta   90.00
_cell.angle_gamma   90.00
#
_symmetry.space_group_name_H-M   'P 1'
#
loop_
_entity.id
_entity.type
_entity.pdbx_description
1 polymer ?
#
loop_
_entity_poly.entity_id
_entity_poly.type
_entity_poly.pdbx_seq_one_letter_code
_entity_poly.pdbx_strand_id
1 'polypeptide(L)'
;KVKDMVPGVNAPPMHPHCRSTTVPYVGNWRDKFFKDRQGKYSVEYDKVLQKLAKDEMTDAIDSGKIKVELNVEKQNRHQLGHQLYEDYKKKNIQKGLPIPSYTILDNSELNSLVLQKASKGHLTTDTNGNWDNKEIINFDKIIGKAYIDGKFIATRWGKVHYSKTGTHIVPRLKEDKQ
;
A
#
# COMPACT_ATOMS: atom_id res chain seq x y z
N LYS A 1 24.20 44.35 0.28
CA LYS A 1 23.37 44.53 -0.94
C LYS A 1 23.87 43.54 -1.98
N VAL A 2 23.03 42.58 -2.37
CA VAL A 2 23.32 41.68 -3.50
C VAL A 2 23.20 42.57 -4.74
N LYS A 3 24.32 42.85 -5.39
CA LYS A 3 24.33 43.52 -6.72
C LYS A 3 23.66 42.55 -7.70
N ASP A 4 22.84 43.09 -8.60
CA ASP A 4 22.20 42.38 -9.71
C ASP A 4 20.98 41.48 -9.35
N MET A 5 20.29 41.78 -8.27
CA MET A 5 19.04 41.10 -7.91
C MET A 5 17.85 41.75 -8.67
N VAL A 6 17.22 40.97 -9.56
CA VAL A 6 16.03 41.39 -10.32
C VAL A 6 14.82 40.60 -9.81
N PRO A 7 13.81 41.26 -9.20
CA PRO A 7 12.59 40.59 -8.72
C PRO A 7 11.90 39.81 -9.84
N GLY A 8 11.54 38.56 -9.58
CA GLY A 8 10.89 37.70 -10.55
C GLY A 8 11.81 37.01 -11.57
N VAL A 9 13.12 37.38 -11.62
CA VAL A 9 14.13 36.75 -12.52
C VAL A 9 15.10 35.87 -11.73
N ASN A 10 15.82 36.46 -10.78
CA ASN A 10 16.80 35.78 -9.94
C ASN A 10 16.56 35.99 -8.44
N ALA A 11 15.43 36.59 -8.12
CA ALA A 11 14.89 36.73 -6.76
C ALA A 11 13.37 36.48 -6.77
N PRO A 12 12.79 36.04 -5.63
CA PRO A 12 11.35 35.87 -5.50
C PRO A 12 10.61 37.18 -5.82
N PRO A 13 9.43 37.12 -6.48
CA PRO A 13 8.62 38.32 -6.71
C PRO A 13 8.24 38.97 -5.38
N MET A 14 8.48 40.28 -5.28
CA MET A 14 8.16 41.11 -4.13
C MET A 14 6.69 41.54 -4.23
N HIS A 15 5.78 40.91 -3.53
CA HIS A 15 4.37 41.33 -3.41
C HIS A 15 3.97 41.54 -1.94
N PRO A 16 2.91 42.35 -1.66
CA PRO A 16 2.52 42.78 -0.29
C PRO A 16 2.19 41.60 0.56
N HIS A 17 2.42 40.61 0.77
CA HIS A 17 2.22 39.43 1.63
C HIS A 17 3.19 38.29 1.33
N CYS A 18 4.25 38.56 0.53
CA CYS A 18 5.27 37.56 0.27
C CYS A 18 6.11 37.31 1.54
N ARG A 19 5.99 36.14 2.13
CA ARG A 19 6.84 35.67 3.23
C ARG A 19 8.11 34.98 2.73
N SER A 20 8.45 35.14 1.45
CA SER A 20 9.67 34.56 0.87
C SER A 20 10.90 35.32 1.39
N THR A 21 11.77 34.63 2.08
CA THR A 21 13.09 35.14 2.48
C THR A 21 14.14 34.58 1.54
N THR A 22 14.98 35.47 0.97
CA THR A 22 16.20 35.05 0.27
C THR A 22 17.27 34.75 1.32
N VAL A 23 17.74 33.50 1.34
CA VAL A 23 18.85 33.09 2.21
C VAL A 23 20.10 32.94 1.34
N PRO A 24 21.26 33.46 1.74
CA PRO A 24 22.50 33.24 1.02
C PRO A 24 22.76 31.73 0.83
N TYR A 25 23.13 31.33 -0.38
CA TYR A 25 23.52 29.95 -0.66
C TYR A 25 24.88 29.67 -0.01
N VAL A 26 24.88 28.91 1.05
CA VAL A 26 26.09 28.43 1.75
C VAL A 26 26.20 26.91 1.61
N GLY A 27 26.63 26.44 0.44
CA GLY A 27 26.93 25.04 0.21
C GLY A 27 25.72 24.08 0.39
N ASN A 28 25.95 22.86 0.77
CA ASN A 28 24.98 21.75 0.79
C ASN A 28 23.83 21.85 1.83
N TRP A 29 23.63 23.03 2.50
CA TRP A 29 22.56 23.19 3.48
C TRP A 29 21.16 23.03 2.87
N ARG A 30 20.99 23.39 1.60
CA ARG A 30 19.71 23.25 0.88
C ARG A 30 19.34 21.79 0.69
N ASP A 31 20.30 20.94 0.32
CA ASP A 31 20.09 19.51 0.16
C ASP A 31 19.80 18.86 1.51
N LYS A 32 20.49 19.29 2.57
CA LYS A 32 20.23 18.84 3.96
C LYS A 32 18.83 19.30 4.40
N PHE A 33 18.46 20.56 4.15
CA PHE A 33 17.16 21.12 4.51
C PHE A 33 16.01 20.41 3.78
N PHE A 34 16.19 20.09 2.49
CA PHE A 34 15.17 19.36 1.74
C PHE A 34 15.11 17.88 2.16
N LYS A 35 16.24 17.26 2.44
CA LYS A 35 16.28 15.88 2.99
C LYS A 35 15.59 15.79 4.35
N ASP A 36 15.89 16.70 5.26
CA ASP A 36 15.28 16.74 6.60
C ASP A 36 13.77 17.04 6.55
N ARG A 37 13.31 17.80 5.55
CA ARG A 37 11.90 18.10 5.35
C ARG A 37 11.14 17.03 4.55
N GLN A 38 11.76 16.37 3.59
CA GLN A 38 11.13 15.26 2.86
C GLN A 38 10.63 14.17 3.82
N GLY A 39 11.41 13.81 4.85
CA GLY A 39 10.97 12.84 5.86
C GLY A 39 9.78 13.33 6.69
N LYS A 40 9.70 14.62 7.02
CA LYS A 40 8.64 15.19 7.87
C LYS A 40 7.31 15.37 7.11
N TYR A 41 7.38 15.83 5.87
CA TYR A 41 6.19 16.04 5.03
C TYR A 41 5.66 14.72 4.45
N SER A 42 6.52 13.72 4.20
CA SER A 42 6.07 12.41 3.74
C SER A 42 5.21 11.69 4.77
N VAL A 43 5.51 11.81 6.06
CA VAL A 43 4.71 11.21 7.15
C VAL A 43 3.34 11.88 7.30
N GLU A 44 3.26 13.22 7.17
CA GLU A 44 1.97 13.92 7.22
C GLU A 44 1.13 13.64 5.96
N TYR A 45 1.75 13.59 4.79
CA TYR A 45 1.08 13.28 3.54
C TYR A 45 0.54 11.85 3.54
N ASP A 46 1.33 10.87 4.00
CA ASP A 46 0.87 9.48 4.13
C ASP A 46 -0.34 9.35 5.08
N LYS A 47 -0.33 10.06 6.20
CA LYS A 47 -1.48 10.09 7.14
C LYS A 47 -2.74 10.65 6.49
N VAL A 48 -2.62 11.69 5.67
CA VAL A 48 -3.76 12.27 4.94
C VAL A 48 -4.28 11.27 3.91
N LEU A 49 -3.39 10.64 3.12
CA LEU A 49 -3.78 9.61 2.16
C LEU A 49 -4.46 8.42 2.84
N GLN A 50 -3.92 7.94 3.98
CA GLN A 50 -4.53 6.84 4.73
C GLN A 50 -5.93 7.21 5.27
N LYS A 51 -6.15 8.46 5.68
CA LYS A 51 -7.46 8.93 6.10
C LYS A 51 -8.45 8.95 4.92
N LEU A 52 -8.07 9.56 3.79
CA LEU A 52 -8.90 9.59 2.59
C LEU A 52 -9.25 8.18 2.09
N ALA A 53 -8.26 7.31 1.99
CA ALA A 53 -8.47 5.92 1.59
C ALA A 53 -9.41 5.17 2.54
N LYS A 54 -9.38 5.49 3.84
CA LYS A 54 -10.28 4.90 4.83
C LYS A 54 -11.72 5.40 4.67
N ASP A 55 -11.90 6.67 4.38
CA ASP A 55 -13.22 7.25 4.08
C ASP A 55 -13.79 6.60 2.81
N GLU A 56 -12.99 6.48 1.73
CA GLU A 56 -13.39 5.80 0.50
C GLU A 56 -13.75 4.32 0.71
N MET A 57 -12.97 3.60 1.54
CA MET A 57 -13.27 2.19 1.89
C MET A 57 -14.61 2.09 2.64
N THR A 58 -14.87 2.98 3.58
CA THR A 58 -16.11 3.02 4.34
C THR A 58 -17.30 3.26 3.41
N ASP A 59 -17.22 4.27 2.55
CA ASP A 59 -18.25 4.56 1.54
C ASP A 59 -18.50 3.38 0.58
N ALA A 60 -17.43 2.66 0.22
CA ALA A 60 -17.55 1.49 -0.66
C ALA A 60 -18.21 0.29 0.05
N ILE A 61 -18.01 0.12 1.36
CA ILE A 61 -18.71 -0.89 2.19
C ILE A 61 -20.18 -0.51 2.32
N ASP A 62 -20.47 0.72 2.74
CA ASP A 62 -21.83 1.20 3.02
C ASP A 62 -22.71 1.24 1.77
N SER A 63 -22.11 1.56 0.63
CA SER A 63 -22.80 1.52 -0.67
C SER A 63 -22.92 0.12 -1.29
N GLY A 64 -22.36 -0.92 -0.67
CA GLY A 64 -22.34 -2.29 -1.18
C GLY A 64 -21.48 -2.50 -2.43
N LYS A 65 -20.60 -1.55 -2.75
CA LYS A 65 -19.61 -1.70 -3.85
C LYS A 65 -18.61 -2.80 -3.58
N ILE A 66 -18.27 -3.00 -2.29
CA ILE A 66 -17.39 -4.08 -1.83
C ILE A 66 -18.04 -4.86 -0.67
N LYS A 67 -17.59 -6.10 -0.48
CA LYS A 67 -17.91 -6.92 0.68
C LYS A 67 -16.63 -7.27 1.41
N VAL A 68 -16.67 -7.22 2.75
CA VAL A 68 -15.52 -7.56 3.61
C VAL A 68 -15.36 -9.08 3.74
N GLU A 69 -16.46 -9.84 3.66
CA GLU A 69 -16.44 -11.29 3.78
C GLU A 69 -15.53 -11.96 2.74
N LEU A 70 -14.93 -13.07 3.12
CA LEU A 70 -14.03 -13.82 2.24
C LEU A 70 -14.81 -14.45 1.07
N ASN A 71 -14.30 -14.27 -0.14
CA ASN A 71 -14.74 -15.01 -1.31
C ASN A 71 -13.95 -16.33 -1.39
N VAL A 72 -14.58 -17.43 -1.04
CA VAL A 72 -13.95 -18.76 -0.95
C VAL A 72 -13.35 -19.19 -2.29
N GLU A 73 -14.04 -18.97 -3.42
CA GLU A 73 -13.55 -19.35 -4.74
C GLU A 73 -12.26 -18.61 -5.11
N LYS A 74 -12.22 -17.29 -4.85
CA LYS A 74 -11.01 -16.49 -5.07
C LYS A 74 -9.89 -16.91 -4.13
N GLN A 75 -10.21 -17.18 -2.85
CA GLN A 75 -9.24 -17.59 -1.84
C GLN A 75 -8.62 -18.95 -2.16
N ASN A 76 -9.40 -19.88 -2.70
CA ASN A 76 -8.93 -21.22 -3.06
C ASN A 76 -7.81 -21.21 -4.12
N ARG A 77 -7.65 -20.13 -4.89
CA ARG A 77 -6.49 -19.92 -5.76
C ARG A 77 -5.19 -19.64 -5.02
N HIS A 78 -5.30 -19.35 -3.73
CA HIS A 78 -4.18 -19.13 -2.82
C HIS A 78 -4.17 -20.14 -1.66
N GLN A 79 -5.02 -21.19 -1.70
CA GLN A 79 -5.11 -22.20 -0.66
C GLN A 79 -4.23 -23.41 -1.00
N LEU A 80 -3.22 -23.67 -0.17
CA LEU A 80 -2.33 -24.83 -0.38
C LEU A 80 -3.12 -26.13 -0.40
N GLY A 81 -2.85 -27.00 -1.37
CA GLY A 81 -3.53 -28.28 -1.55
C GLY A 81 -4.89 -28.22 -2.27
N HIS A 82 -5.36 -27.03 -2.61
CA HIS A 82 -6.58 -26.90 -3.42
C HIS A 82 -6.28 -26.94 -4.92
N GLN A 83 -7.16 -27.59 -5.72
CA GLN A 83 -6.98 -27.75 -7.17
C GLN A 83 -6.80 -26.38 -7.87
N LEU A 84 -7.59 -25.35 -7.50
CA LEU A 84 -7.51 -24.02 -8.08
C LEU A 84 -6.15 -23.35 -7.84
N TYR A 85 -5.46 -23.65 -6.74
CA TYR A 85 -4.09 -23.17 -6.50
C TYR A 85 -3.11 -23.83 -7.46
N GLU A 86 -3.19 -25.15 -7.65
CA GLU A 86 -2.31 -25.89 -8.56
C GLU A 86 -2.52 -25.45 -10.02
N ASP A 87 -3.76 -25.20 -10.44
CA ASP A 87 -4.06 -24.70 -11.78
C ASP A 87 -3.53 -23.26 -11.98
N TYR A 88 -3.70 -22.42 -10.97
CA TYR A 88 -3.18 -21.04 -10.99
C TYR A 88 -1.65 -21.02 -11.03
N LYS A 89 -0.99 -21.87 -10.25
CA LYS A 89 0.46 -22.07 -10.26
C LYS A 89 0.97 -22.52 -11.63
N LYS A 90 0.35 -23.55 -12.24
CA LYS A 90 0.69 -24.02 -13.58
C LYS A 90 0.57 -22.91 -14.62
N LYS A 91 -0.53 -22.15 -14.58
CA LYS A 91 -0.77 -21.02 -15.49
C LYS A 91 0.28 -19.92 -15.33
N ASN A 92 0.70 -19.62 -14.12
CA ASN A 92 1.75 -18.63 -13.88
C ASN A 92 3.08 -19.08 -14.44
N ILE A 93 3.48 -20.34 -14.18
CA ILE A 93 4.72 -20.92 -14.71
C ILE A 93 4.74 -20.87 -16.23
N GLN A 94 3.65 -21.26 -16.90
CA GLN A 94 3.53 -21.20 -18.37
C GLN A 94 3.68 -19.79 -18.93
N LYS A 95 3.31 -18.76 -18.15
CA LYS A 95 3.45 -17.35 -18.54
C LYS A 95 4.76 -16.70 -18.10
N GLY A 96 5.69 -17.46 -17.50
CA GLY A 96 6.91 -16.91 -16.93
C GLY A 96 6.69 -16.00 -15.72
N LEU A 97 5.52 -16.10 -15.06
CA LEU A 97 5.19 -15.34 -13.86
C LEU A 97 5.65 -16.08 -12.60
N PRO A 98 5.88 -15.36 -11.48
CA PRO A 98 6.25 -15.97 -10.22
C PRO A 98 5.22 -16.99 -9.73
N ILE A 99 5.68 -17.99 -8.99
CA ILE A 99 4.81 -18.93 -8.30
C ILE A 99 3.94 -18.17 -7.29
N PRO A 100 2.63 -18.41 -7.24
CA PRO A 100 1.75 -17.67 -6.33
C PRO A 100 2.04 -18.03 -4.87
N SER A 101 2.00 -17.00 -4.01
CA SER A 101 1.97 -17.17 -2.56
C SER A 101 0.73 -17.94 -2.14
N TYR A 102 0.80 -18.66 -1.01
CA TYR A 102 -0.32 -19.47 -0.55
C TYR A 102 -0.61 -19.35 0.95
N THR A 103 -1.86 -19.53 1.31
CA THR A 103 -2.34 -19.59 2.70
C THR A 103 -2.35 -21.03 3.20
N ILE A 104 -2.15 -21.20 4.52
CA ILE A 104 -2.15 -22.49 5.22
C ILE A 104 -3.33 -22.63 6.18
N LEU A 105 -4.01 -21.54 6.50
CA LEU A 105 -5.21 -21.52 7.35
C LEU A 105 -6.43 -21.85 6.50
N ASP A 106 -7.45 -22.44 7.09
CA ASP A 106 -8.70 -22.70 6.39
C ASP A 106 -9.50 -21.41 6.08
N ASN A 107 -10.47 -21.49 5.19
CA ASN A 107 -11.25 -20.35 4.75
C ASN A 107 -12.11 -19.73 5.85
N SER A 108 -12.58 -20.50 6.83
CA SER A 108 -13.37 -20.00 7.96
C SER A 108 -12.51 -19.15 8.88
N GLU A 109 -11.31 -19.63 9.19
CA GLU A 109 -10.33 -18.90 9.99
C GLU A 109 -9.86 -17.63 9.30
N LEU A 110 -9.54 -17.70 8.00
CA LEU A 110 -9.18 -16.53 7.20
C LEU A 110 -10.29 -15.48 7.14
N ASN A 111 -11.56 -15.93 6.99
CA ASN A 111 -12.72 -15.02 7.02
C ASN A 111 -12.85 -14.30 8.37
N SER A 112 -12.72 -15.02 9.46
CA SER A 112 -12.77 -14.46 10.81
C SER A 112 -11.67 -13.41 11.03
N LEU A 113 -10.45 -13.69 10.55
CA LEU A 113 -9.31 -12.76 10.62
C LEU A 113 -9.54 -11.50 9.78
N VAL A 114 -10.09 -11.63 8.57
CA VAL A 114 -10.43 -10.48 7.73
C VAL A 114 -11.48 -9.61 8.40
N LEU A 115 -12.59 -10.19 8.86
CA LEU A 115 -13.66 -9.45 9.54
C LEU A 115 -13.16 -8.71 10.78
N GLN A 116 -12.23 -9.29 11.53
CA GLN A 116 -11.64 -8.68 12.72
C GLN A 116 -10.65 -7.55 12.40
N LYS A 117 -9.90 -7.66 11.29
CA LYS A 117 -8.74 -6.81 10.98
C LYS A 117 -8.97 -5.83 9.83
N ALA A 118 -10.04 -5.94 9.05
CA ALA A 118 -10.36 -5.02 7.98
C ALA A 118 -10.38 -3.56 8.45
N SER A 119 -9.89 -2.64 7.65
CA SER A 119 -9.69 -1.20 7.92
C SER A 119 -8.69 -0.85 9.04
N LYS A 120 -7.91 -1.82 9.54
CA LYS A 120 -6.90 -1.62 10.59
C LYS A 120 -5.46 -1.73 10.07
N GLY A 121 -5.28 -2.09 8.80
CA GLY A 121 -3.99 -2.18 8.13
C GLY A 121 -3.64 -0.89 7.37
N HIS A 122 -2.67 -1.01 6.49
CA HIS A 122 -2.27 0.07 5.59
C HIS A 122 -3.02 -0.06 4.26
N LEU A 123 -3.86 0.93 3.95
CA LEU A 123 -4.61 0.98 2.70
C LEU A 123 -3.69 1.42 1.56
N THR A 124 -3.65 0.65 0.47
CA THR A 124 -2.83 1.01 -0.69
C THR A 124 -3.60 1.96 -1.61
N THR A 125 -2.87 2.90 -2.23
CA THR A 125 -3.45 3.89 -3.14
C THR A 125 -2.86 3.77 -4.54
N ASP A 126 -3.62 4.21 -5.53
CA ASP A 126 -3.15 4.37 -6.90
C ASP A 126 -2.23 5.60 -7.06
N THR A 127 -1.77 5.86 -8.26
CA THR A 127 -0.91 7.02 -8.60
C THR A 127 -1.58 8.38 -8.38
N ASN A 128 -2.91 8.41 -8.30
CA ASN A 128 -3.70 9.62 -8.05
C ASN A 128 -4.00 9.81 -6.56
N GLY A 129 -3.62 8.86 -5.70
CA GLY A 129 -3.88 8.88 -4.27
C GLY A 129 -5.24 8.28 -3.87
N ASN A 130 -6.04 7.74 -4.81
CA ASN A 130 -7.29 7.07 -4.49
C ASN A 130 -7.03 5.65 -3.99
N TRP A 131 -7.89 5.14 -3.12
CA TRP A 131 -7.79 3.76 -2.65
C TRP A 131 -7.95 2.74 -3.79
N ASP A 132 -7.01 1.81 -3.92
CA ASP A 132 -6.98 0.79 -4.99
C ASP A 132 -7.69 -0.52 -4.63
N ASN A 133 -8.61 -0.49 -3.65
CA ASN A 133 -9.35 -1.62 -3.11
C ASN A 133 -8.46 -2.71 -2.49
N LYS A 134 -7.32 -2.31 -1.93
CA LYS A 134 -6.40 -3.24 -1.27
C LYS A 134 -5.91 -2.69 0.07
N GLU A 135 -5.57 -3.61 0.96
CA GLU A 135 -5.07 -3.32 2.29
C GLU A 135 -3.97 -4.31 2.68
N ILE A 136 -2.91 -3.82 3.30
CA ILE A 136 -1.83 -4.64 3.84
C ILE A 136 -2.05 -4.80 5.35
N ILE A 137 -2.31 -6.03 5.77
CA ILE A 137 -2.68 -6.35 7.16
C ILE A 137 -1.63 -7.26 7.80
N ASN A 138 -1.29 -6.96 9.05
CA ASN A 138 -0.63 -7.89 9.95
C ASN A 138 -1.69 -8.71 10.70
N PHE A 139 -1.73 -10.01 10.46
CA PHE A 139 -2.67 -10.91 11.10
C PHE A 139 -2.21 -11.46 12.45
N ASP A 140 -1.05 -10.99 12.96
CA ASP A 140 -0.41 -11.36 14.23
C ASP A 140 -0.02 -12.85 14.34
N LYS A 141 -0.45 -13.69 13.44
CA LYS A 141 -0.09 -15.11 13.31
C LYS A 141 0.31 -15.45 11.88
N ILE A 142 1.03 -16.54 11.69
CA ILE A 142 1.43 -17.01 10.35
C ILE A 142 0.16 -17.43 9.59
N ILE A 143 -0.12 -16.75 8.47
CA ILE A 143 -1.27 -17.03 7.61
C ILE A 143 -0.91 -17.90 6.40
N GLY A 144 0.37 -17.96 6.04
CA GLY A 144 0.83 -18.66 4.85
C GLY A 144 2.29 -18.41 4.54
N LYS A 145 2.65 -18.63 3.28
CA LYS A 145 4.00 -18.36 2.78
C LYS A 145 3.96 -17.47 1.55
N ALA A 146 4.80 -16.44 1.56
CA ALA A 146 5.07 -15.58 0.41
C ALA A 146 6.18 -16.19 -0.45
N TYR A 147 6.01 -16.17 -1.78
CA TYR A 147 7.04 -16.58 -2.73
C TYR A 147 7.86 -15.38 -3.16
N ILE A 148 9.17 -15.38 -2.82
CA ILE A 148 10.09 -14.28 -3.10
C ILE A 148 11.45 -14.87 -3.45
N ASP A 149 12.06 -14.42 -4.52
CA ASP A 149 13.41 -14.82 -4.98
C ASP A 149 13.62 -16.35 -5.01
N GLY A 150 12.61 -17.06 -5.53
CA GLY A 150 12.70 -18.51 -5.67
C GLY A 150 12.39 -19.30 -4.40
N LYS A 151 12.01 -18.65 -3.27
CA LYS A 151 11.80 -19.29 -1.97
C LYS A 151 10.44 -18.96 -1.37
N PHE A 152 9.90 -19.90 -0.60
CA PHE A 152 8.71 -19.67 0.22
C PHE A 152 9.09 -19.26 1.64
N ILE A 153 8.68 -18.06 2.05
CA ILE A 153 8.96 -17.47 3.36
C ILE A 153 7.66 -17.39 4.15
N ALA A 154 7.63 -17.96 5.35
CA ALA A 154 6.47 -17.88 6.23
C ALA A 154 6.19 -16.44 6.62
N THR A 155 4.91 -16.05 6.60
CA THR A 155 4.53 -14.67 6.86
C THR A 155 3.22 -14.55 7.63
N ARG A 156 3.15 -13.49 8.44
CA ARG A 156 1.93 -13.01 9.09
C ARG A 156 1.27 -11.84 8.37
N TRP A 157 1.87 -11.39 7.28
CA TRP A 157 1.39 -10.27 6.49
C TRP A 157 0.63 -10.78 5.28
N GLY A 158 -0.49 -10.13 4.98
CA GLY A 158 -1.27 -10.39 3.77
C GLY A 158 -1.71 -9.11 3.11
N LYS A 159 -1.82 -9.13 1.78
CA LYS A 159 -2.54 -8.14 1.00
C LYS A 159 -3.96 -8.64 0.81
N VAL A 160 -4.91 -7.94 1.38
CA VAL A 160 -6.35 -8.19 1.22
C VAL A 160 -6.82 -7.41 0.00
N HIS A 161 -7.48 -8.10 -0.92
CA HIS A 161 -8.09 -7.53 -2.12
C HIS A 161 -9.60 -7.49 -1.92
N TYR A 162 -10.18 -6.30 -1.95
CA TYR A 162 -11.63 -6.09 -1.78
C TYR A 162 -12.34 -6.06 -3.13
N SER A 163 -13.53 -6.62 -3.19
CA SER A 163 -14.38 -6.57 -4.39
C SER A 163 -15.87 -6.74 -4.04
N LYS A 164 -16.74 -6.48 -5.01
CA LYS A 164 -18.19 -6.67 -4.89
C LYS A 164 -18.59 -8.11 -4.50
N THR A 165 -17.81 -9.11 -4.89
CA THR A 165 -18.09 -10.51 -4.60
C THR A 165 -17.41 -11.05 -3.33
N GLY A 166 -16.74 -10.18 -2.58
CA GLY A 166 -15.99 -10.53 -1.38
C GLY A 166 -14.48 -10.34 -1.53
N THR A 167 -13.75 -10.65 -0.47
CA THR A 167 -12.30 -10.46 -0.36
C THR A 167 -11.53 -11.74 -0.62
N HIS A 168 -10.23 -11.61 -0.88
CA HIS A 168 -9.26 -12.70 -0.76
C HIS A 168 -7.91 -12.16 -0.26
N ILE A 169 -7.14 -13.02 0.37
CA ILE A 169 -5.85 -12.71 1.01
C ILE A 169 -4.73 -13.33 0.20
N VAL A 170 -3.73 -12.51 -0.13
CA VAL A 170 -2.49 -12.97 -0.74
C VAL A 170 -1.36 -12.76 0.27
N PRO A 171 -0.71 -13.84 0.78
CA PRO A 171 0.43 -13.70 1.68
C PRO A 171 1.58 -12.93 1.03
N ARG A 172 2.16 -11.98 1.78
CA ARG A 172 3.29 -11.13 1.35
C ARG A 172 4.24 -10.87 2.51
N LEU A 173 5.43 -10.36 2.26
CA LEU A 173 6.27 -9.80 3.33
C LEU A 173 5.81 -8.39 3.72
N LYS A 174 6.26 -7.90 4.89
CA LYS A 174 5.91 -6.57 5.40
C LYS A 174 6.31 -5.47 4.43
N GLU A 175 7.51 -5.58 3.88
CA GLU A 175 8.07 -4.65 2.91
C GLU A 175 8.47 -5.44 1.66
N ASP A 176 7.71 -5.28 0.58
CA ASP A 176 8.28 -5.48 -0.74
C ASP A 176 9.01 -4.17 -1.05
N LYS A 177 10.33 -4.16 -0.86
CA LYS A 177 11.15 -3.09 -1.44
C LYS A 177 10.98 -3.21 -2.95
N GLN A 178 10.23 -2.29 -3.51
CA GLN A 178 10.29 -2.01 -4.95
C GLN A 178 11.63 -1.37 -5.28
#